data_a117966242aaceb0c00cf68c191eca45
#
_entry.id   a117966242aaceb0c00cf68c191eca45
#
_cell.length_a   1.000
_cell.length_b   1.000
_cell.length_c   1.000
_cell.angle_alpha   90.00
_cell.angle_beta   90.00
_cell.angle_gamma   90.00
#
_symmetry.space_group_name_H-M   'P 1'
#
loop_
_entity.id
_entity.type
_entity.pdbx_description
1 polymer ?
#
loop_
_entity_poly.entity_id
_entity_poly.type
_entity_poly.pdbx_seq_one_letter_code
_entity_poly.pdbx_strand_id
1 'polypeptide(L)'
;MQAEIIIIGAGMAGLMAGRVFTATGKNVLILDKGRRIGGRMSSRRDAGLLFNHGAQFVTAHSPIFKDMCTEAAAKGIVGLWPATGRDMAFSGQPSMRDIASFIGADLNVQQEVEIEQIVRLEKGGFALHAKPSSENEPAPYHCQHLLLTAPAPQTAQLLQSLSPPLSKIAAAVHYAPSWTVMAELQEIPDKLAPILIDKGIIGWASCEASRPGASPSGALTIQASAAYSEEFLEAPAEKVTADLLADFAHQQHITAPNWGYQRAHRWRYAKVIKPAGADAPFMESQTASLLATAGDWHPVAASPTRPASGARAEEAVLSGHRAAREMLQKMPA
;
A
#
# COMPACT_ATOMS: atom_id res chain seq x y z
N MET A 1 -23.22 12.00 4.03
CA MET A 1 -22.72 12.13 2.63
C MET A 1 -23.15 10.87 1.86
N GLN A 2 -23.49 10.98 0.56
CA GLN A 2 -24.04 9.85 -0.19
C GLN A 2 -23.29 9.66 -1.52
N ALA A 3 -22.95 8.42 -1.87
CA ALA A 3 -22.38 8.00 -3.13
C ALA A 3 -23.05 6.69 -3.61
N GLU A 4 -22.97 6.36 -4.89
CA GLU A 4 -23.44 5.06 -5.39
C GLU A 4 -22.54 3.94 -4.87
N ILE A 5 -21.22 4.18 -4.92
CA ILE A 5 -20.19 3.24 -4.46
C ILE A 5 -19.30 3.95 -3.45
N ILE A 6 -19.10 3.33 -2.29
CA ILE A 6 -18.00 3.73 -1.40
C ILE A 6 -16.91 2.68 -1.42
N ILE A 7 -15.66 3.16 -1.47
CA ILE A 7 -14.45 2.33 -1.34
C ILE A 7 -13.75 2.70 -0.04
N ILE A 8 -13.47 1.73 0.82
CA ILE A 8 -12.66 1.93 2.03
C ILE A 8 -11.20 1.57 1.72
N GLY A 9 -10.33 2.58 1.75
CA GLY A 9 -8.90 2.48 1.49
C GLY A 9 -8.46 3.07 0.17
N ALA A 10 -7.58 4.08 0.20
CA ALA A 10 -6.94 4.72 -0.95
C ALA A 10 -5.54 4.14 -1.22
N GLY A 11 -5.36 2.83 -1.04
CA GLY A 11 -4.21 2.08 -1.52
C GLY A 11 -4.33 1.76 -3.01
N MET A 12 -3.34 1.04 -3.58
CA MET A 12 -3.30 0.71 -5.01
C MET A 12 -4.56 -0.02 -5.49
N ALA A 13 -5.16 -0.90 -4.67
CA ALA A 13 -6.38 -1.61 -5.02
C ALA A 13 -7.60 -0.69 -5.07
N GLY A 14 -7.79 0.15 -4.04
CA GLY A 14 -8.92 1.08 -3.98
C GLY A 14 -8.85 2.15 -5.05
N LEU A 15 -7.66 2.71 -5.31
CA LEU A 15 -7.46 3.70 -6.37
C LEU A 15 -7.74 3.11 -7.76
N MET A 16 -7.25 1.88 -8.04
CA MET A 16 -7.54 1.24 -9.33
C MET A 16 -9.03 0.91 -9.47
N ALA A 17 -9.69 0.41 -8.43
CA ALA A 17 -11.13 0.17 -8.46
C ALA A 17 -11.91 1.48 -8.70
N GLY A 18 -11.54 2.55 -8.00
CA GLY A 18 -12.12 3.88 -8.20
C GLY A 18 -11.98 4.35 -9.64
N ARG A 19 -10.79 4.20 -10.24
CA ARG A 19 -10.54 4.55 -11.65
C ARG A 19 -11.46 3.77 -12.60
N VAL A 20 -11.64 2.46 -12.37
CA VAL A 20 -12.54 1.62 -13.18
C VAL A 20 -13.98 2.07 -13.06
N PHE A 21 -14.48 2.29 -11.85
CA PHE A 21 -15.86 2.74 -11.64
C PHE A 21 -16.12 4.14 -12.22
N THR A 22 -15.22 5.09 -11.99
CA THR A 22 -15.35 6.46 -12.50
C THR A 22 -15.34 6.49 -14.02
N ALA A 23 -14.51 5.66 -14.67
CA ALA A 23 -14.47 5.53 -16.13
C ALA A 23 -15.79 5.02 -16.73
N THR A 24 -16.66 4.40 -15.92
CA THR A 24 -18.02 3.96 -16.34
C THR A 24 -19.12 4.92 -15.89
N GLY A 25 -18.76 6.12 -15.43
CA GLY A 25 -19.70 7.16 -15.03
C GLY A 25 -20.34 6.96 -13.65
N LYS A 26 -19.83 6.03 -12.83
CA LYS A 26 -20.34 5.77 -11.49
C LYS A 26 -19.94 6.86 -10.51
N ASN A 27 -20.86 7.21 -9.59
CA ASN A 27 -20.57 8.13 -8.48
C ASN A 27 -19.84 7.38 -7.38
N VAL A 28 -18.54 7.64 -7.25
CA VAL A 28 -17.62 6.93 -6.32
C VAL A 28 -17.05 7.89 -5.29
N LEU A 29 -17.03 7.45 -4.04
CA LEU A 29 -16.32 8.10 -2.96
C LEU A 29 -15.31 7.11 -2.35
N ILE A 30 -14.05 7.51 -2.24
CA ILE A 30 -13.02 6.73 -1.56
C ILE A 30 -12.77 7.35 -0.18
N LEU A 31 -12.84 6.54 0.88
CA LEU A 31 -12.54 6.95 2.24
C LEU A 31 -11.24 6.31 2.71
N ASP A 32 -10.30 7.10 3.21
CA ASP A 32 -9.02 6.60 3.71
C ASP A 32 -8.66 7.24 5.04
N LYS A 33 -8.20 6.44 6.00
CA LYS A 33 -7.76 6.91 7.31
C LYS A 33 -6.44 7.64 7.31
N GLY A 34 -5.65 7.48 6.25
CA GLY A 34 -4.35 8.13 6.11
C GLY A 34 -4.48 9.59 5.70
N ARG A 35 -3.49 10.39 6.08
CA ARG A 35 -3.39 11.79 5.66
C ARG A 35 -3.04 11.97 4.18
N ARG A 36 -2.65 10.88 3.50
CA ARG A 36 -2.28 10.87 2.07
C ARG A 36 -2.61 9.53 1.46
N ILE A 37 -3.00 9.54 0.19
CA ILE A 37 -3.27 8.32 -0.60
C ILE A 37 -2.00 7.49 -0.81
N GLY A 38 -2.18 6.24 -1.26
CA GLY A 38 -1.12 5.33 -1.66
C GLY A 38 -0.86 4.18 -0.67
N GLY A 39 -1.31 4.30 0.59
CA GLY A 39 -1.10 3.26 1.59
C GLY A 39 0.38 2.85 1.69
N ARG A 40 0.71 1.59 1.40
CA ARG A 40 2.10 1.07 1.42
C ARG A 40 3.03 1.61 0.31
N MET A 41 2.54 2.41 -0.63
CA MET A 41 3.36 3.22 -1.55
C MET A 41 3.85 4.52 -0.90
N SER A 42 3.81 4.61 0.41
CA SER A 42 4.03 5.83 1.17
C SER A 42 5.46 6.37 1.06
N SER A 43 5.55 7.67 0.93
CA SER A 43 6.80 8.45 0.99
C SER A 43 6.66 9.55 2.03
N ARG A 44 7.77 9.99 2.59
CA ARG A 44 7.84 11.05 3.60
C ARG A 44 8.79 12.14 3.15
N ARG A 45 8.35 13.39 3.25
CA ARG A 45 9.23 14.55 3.23
C ARG A 45 9.40 15.04 4.65
N ASP A 46 10.64 15.12 5.10
CA ASP A 46 11.01 15.57 6.45
C ASP A 46 12.43 16.12 6.42
N ALA A 47 12.72 17.15 7.23
CA ALA A 47 14.03 17.81 7.27
C ALA A 47 14.62 18.19 5.89
N GLY A 48 13.77 18.57 4.91
CA GLY A 48 14.20 18.87 3.54
C GLY A 48 14.51 17.64 2.67
N LEU A 49 14.44 16.44 3.23
CA LEU A 49 14.75 15.17 2.56
C LEU A 49 13.49 14.44 2.13
N LEU A 50 13.63 13.54 1.17
CA LEU A 50 12.59 12.66 0.69
C LEU A 50 12.99 11.21 0.95
N PHE A 51 12.09 10.45 1.60
CA PHE A 51 12.27 9.05 1.92
C PHE A 51 11.12 8.21 1.38
N ASN A 52 11.41 7.12 0.68
CA ASN A 52 10.43 6.14 0.23
C ASN A 52 10.34 4.97 1.24
N HIS A 53 9.67 5.21 2.37
CA HIS A 53 9.67 4.29 3.51
C HIS A 53 8.68 3.12 3.40
N GLY A 54 7.88 3.08 2.33
CA GLY A 54 7.02 1.96 1.97
C GLY A 54 7.66 1.05 0.92
N ALA A 55 6.93 0.77 -0.17
CA ALA A 55 7.45 0.01 -1.30
C ALA A 55 8.66 0.72 -1.94
N GLN A 56 9.68 -0.06 -2.27
CA GLN A 56 10.93 0.50 -2.79
C GLN A 56 10.90 0.67 -4.31
N PHE A 57 10.21 -0.23 -4.99
CA PHE A 57 9.99 -0.23 -6.43
C PHE A 57 8.74 -1.06 -6.75
N VAL A 58 8.30 -1.00 -7.99
CA VAL A 58 7.30 -1.91 -8.54
C VAL A 58 7.88 -2.65 -9.74
N THR A 59 7.43 -3.90 -9.95
CA THR A 59 7.74 -4.67 -11.16
C THR A 59 6.46 -4.92 -11.93
N ALA A 60 6.47 -4.73 -13.25
CA ALA A 60 5.29 -4.89 -14.11
C ALA A 60 5.38 -6.18 -14.91
N HIS A 61 4.42 -7.08 -14.70
CA HIS A 61 4.37 -8.39 -15.39
C HIS A 61 3.08 -8.54 -16.22
N SER A 62 1.92 -8.15 -15.67
CA SER A 62 0.63 -8.23 -16.36
C SER A 62 0.46 -7.13 -17.42
N PRO A 63 -0.34 -7.35 -18.48
CA PRO A 63 -0.62 -6.30 -19.45
C PRO A 63 -1.17 -5.02 -18.80
N ILE A 64 -2.17 -5.12 -17.95
CA ILE A 64 -2.80 -3.98 -17.27
C ILE A 64 -1.76 -3.13 -16.52
N PHE A 65 -0.86 -3.78 -15.78
CA PHE A 65 0.13 -3.05 -14.98
C PHE A 65 1.28 -2.51 -15.83
N LYS A 66 1.67 -3.23 -16.90
CA LYS A 66 2.63 -2.76 -17.91
C LYS A 66 2.14 -1.51 -18.62
N ASP A 67 0.89 -1.53 -19.10
CA ASP A 67 0.28 -0.39 -19.80
C ASP A 67 0.23 0.83 -18.87
N MET A 68 -0.16 0.63 -17.61
CA MET A 68 -0.17 1.69 -16.61
C MET A 68 1.24 2.25 -16.36
N CYS A 69 2.26 1.39 -16.19
CA CYS A 69 3.64 1.84 -16.00
C CYS A 69 4.18 2.57 -17.25
N THR A 70 3.81 2.12 -18.46
CA THR A 70 4.18 2.76 -19.72
C THR A 70 3.56 4.16 -19.83
N GLU A 71 2.27 4.29 -19.51
CA GLU A 71 1.59 5.61 -19.48
C GLU A 71 2.23 6.54 -18.45
N ALA A 72 2.52 6.02 -17.25
CA ALA A 72 3.18 6.79 -16.18
C ALA A 72 4.60 7.21 -16.57
N ALA A 73 5.36 6.34 -17.25
CA ALA A 73 6.71 6.66 -17.74
C ALA A 73 6.68 7.76 -18.80
N ALA A 74 5.73 7.71 -19.74
CA ALA A 74 5.54 8.75 -20.75
C ALA A 74 5.25 10.14 -20.16
N LYS A 75 4.68 10.16 -18.94
CA LYS A 75 4.39 11.39 -18.17
C LYS A 75 5.52 11.74 -17.16
N GLY A 76 6.63 11.03 -17.15
CA GLY A 76 7.73 11.25 -16.23
C GLY A 76 7.42 10.91 -14.75
N ILE A 77 6.38 10.13 -14.49
CA ILE A 77 5.94 9.77 -13.13
C ILE A 77 6.68 8.55 -12.61
N VAL A 78 7.17 7.70 -13.48
CA VAL A 78 8.02 6.57 -13.14
C VAL A 78 9.26 6.52 -14.01
N GLY A 79 10.36 5.98 -13.48
CA GLY A 79 11.57 5.69 -14.23
C GLY A 79 12.07 4.29 -13.92
N LEU A 80 12.74 3.66 -14.87
CA LEU A 80 13.45 2.41 -14.63
C LEU A 80 14.56 2.67 -13.60
N TRP A 81 14.72 1.73 -12.68
CA TRP A 81 15.76 1.80 -11.65
C TRP A 81 16.76 0.63 -11.77
N PRO A 82 17.76 0.75 -12.66
CA PRO A 82 18.71 -0.34 -12.96
C PRO A 82 19.52 -0.81 -11.74
N ALA A 83 19.79 0.10 -10.77
CA ALA A 83 20.53 -0.24 -9.56
C ALA A 83 19.89 -1.39 -8.74
N THR A 84 18.61 -1.71 -8.95
CA THR A 84 17.95 -2.85 -8.31
C THR A 84 18.45 -4.21 -8.82
N GLY A 85 19.13 -4.25 -9.95
CA GLY A 85 19.51 -5.49 -10.64
C GLY A 85 18.31 -6.30 -11.18
N ARG A 86 17.13 -5.70 -11.27
CA ARG A 86 15.88 -6.36 -11.71
C ARG A 86 15.38 -5.76 -13.01
N ASP A 87 14.95 -6.63 -13.91
CA ASP A 87 14.26 -6.22 -15.13
C ASP A 87 12.90 -5.57 -14.78
N MET A 88 12.56 -4.52 -15.51
CA MET A 88 11.27 -3.82 -15.38
C MET A 88 10.95 -3.36 -13.94
N ALA A 89 11.99 -3.03 -13.15
CA ALA A 89 11.82 -2.36 -11.88
C ALA A 89 11.66 -0.86 -12.06
N PHE A 90 10.51 -0.32 -11.67
CA PHE A 90 10.20 1.10 -11.75
C PHE A 90 10.19 1.73 -10.37
N SER A 91 10.79 2.90 -10.26
CA SER A 91 10.62 3.81 -9.13
C SER A 91 9.73 4.98 -9.51
N GLY A 92 8.89 5.41 -8.60
CA GLY A 92 8.12 6.65 -8.75
C GLY A 92 9.03 7.87 -8.73
N GLN A 93 8.65 8.91 -9.47
CA GLN A 93 9.36 10.18 -9.61
C GLN A 93 8.45 11.35 -9.26
N PRO A 94 8.83 12.20 -8.30
CA PRO A 94 10.01 12.11 -7.44
C PRO A 94 9.91 11.02 -6.36
N SER A 95 8.74 10.43 -6.11
CA SER A 95 8.54 9.47 -5.02
C SER A 95 7.64 8.30 -5.40
N MET A 96 7.73 7.20 -4.64
CA MET A 96 6.88 6.03 -4.85
C MET A 96 5.39 6.33 -4.74
N ARG A 97 5.01 7.35 -3.93
CA ARG A 97 3.61 7.78 -3.81
C ARG A 97 3.07 8.36 -5.12
N ASP A 98 3.91 8.92 -5.98
CA ASP A 98 3.45 9.54 -7.22
C ASP A 98 2.83 8.51 -8.17
N ILE A 99 3.21 7.23 -8.07
CA ILE A 99 2.52 6.12 -8.77
C ILE A 99 1.05 6.01 -8.30
N ALA A 100 0.82 6.09 -6.99
CA ALA A 100 -0.53 6.05 -6.44
C ALA A 100 -1.32 7.32 -6.80
N SER A 101 -0.67 8.48 -6.77
CA SER A 101 -1.28 9.76 -7.18
C SER A 101 -1.69 9.75 -8.65
N PHE A 102 -0.89 9.13 -9.51
CA PHE A 102 -1.21 8.96 -10.93
C PHE A 102 -2.46 8.09 -11.15
N ILE A 103 -2.59 6.97 -10.40
CA ILE A 103 -3.79 6.11 -10.49
C ILE A 103 -5.01 6.84 -9.92
N GLY A 104 -4.80 7.59 -8.85
CA GLY A 104 -5.84 8.31 -8.12
C GLY A 104 -6.16 9.71 -8.66
N ALA A 105 -5.57 10.12 -9.79
CA ALA A 105 -5.89 11.40 -10.41
C ALA A 105 -7.39 11.47 -10.71
N ASP A 106 -7.99 12.61 -10.40
CA ASP A 106 -9.42 12.93 -10.63
C ASP A 106 -10.42 12.07 -9.83
N LEU A 107 -9.95 11.25 -8.87
CA LEU A 107 -10.83 10.50 -7.98
C LEU A 107 -11.26 11.33 -6.76
N ASN A 108 -12.53 11.16 -6.37
CA ASN A 108 -13.06 11.78 -5.16
C ASN A 108 -12.60 10.97 -3.93
N VAL A 109 -11.55 11.46 -3.25
CA VAL A 109 -10.94 10.81 -2.09
C VAL A 109 -11.04 11.71 -0.86
N GLN A 110 -11.66 11.21 0.21
CA GLN A 110 -11.62 11.83 1.52
C GLN A 110 -10.60 11.12 2.41
N GLN A 111 -9.60 11.88 2.83
CA GLN A 111 -8.52 11.44 3.71
C GLN A 111 -8.87 11.72 5.17
N GLU A 112 -8.13 11.08 6.11
CA GLU A 112 -8.32 11.23 7.56
C GLU A 112 -9.71 10.78 8.03
N VAL A 113 -10.31 9.83 7.29
CA VAL A 113 -11.61 9.22 7.61
C VAL A 113 -11.39 7.76 7.96
N GLU A 114 -11.37 7.43 9.24
CA GLU A 114 -11.29 6.05 9.74
C GLU A 114 -12.70 5.52 9.98
N ILE A 115 -13.13 4.53 9.19
CA ILE A 115 -14.43 3.85 9.40
C ILE A 115 -14.25 2.83 10.52
N GLU A 116 -15.13 2.89 11.52
CA GLU A 116 -15.15 1.97 12.67
C GLU A 116 -16.31 0.98 12.60
N GLN A 117 -17.45 1.38 12.00
CA GLN A 117 -18.61 0.52 11.91
C GLN A 117 -19.29 0.65 10.55
N ILE A 118 -19.80 -0.47 10.07
CA ILE A 118 -20.61 -0.57 8.85
C ILE A 118 -21.90 -1.28 9.18
N VAL A 119 -23.03 -0.68 8.80
CA VAL A 119 -24.36 -1.23 9.01
C VAL A 119 -25.03 -1.45 7.66
N ARG A 120 -25.61 -2.62 7.45
CA ARG A 120 -26.46 -2.89 6.29
C ARG A 120 -27.84 -2.29 6.53
N LEU A 121 -28.38 -1.58 5.55
CA LEU A 121 -29.68 -0.95 5.64
C LEU A 121 -30.79 -1.93 5.19
N GLU A 122 -31.95 -1.90 5.83
CA GLU A 122 -33.09 -2.79 5.52
C GLU A 122 -33.54 -2.69 4.06
N LYS A 123 -33.56 -1.48 3.50
CA LYS A 123 -33.95 -1.21 2.11
C LYS A 123 -32.83 -1.42 1.09
N GLY A 124 -31.73 -1.97 1.52
CA GLY A 124 -30.46 -2.12 0.74
C GLY A 124 -29.51 -0.98 0.93
N GLY A 125 -28.22 -1.22 0.61
CA GLY A 125 -27.12 -0.29 0.83
C GLY A 125 -26.49 -0.40 2.21
N PHE A 126 -25.63 0.56 2.50
CA PHE A 126 -24.80 0.58 3.71
C PHE A 126 -24.73 1.98 4.31
N ALA A 127 -24.71 2.03 5.65
CA ALA A 127 -24.33 3.20 6.43
C ALA A 127 -22.95 2.95 7.05
N LEU A 128 -22.01 3.87 6.87
CA LEU A 128 -20.66 3.79 7.38
C LEU A 128 -20.44 4.88 8.43
N HIS A 129 -20.04 4.48 9.62
CA HIS A 129 -19.75 5.38 10.73
C HIS A 129 -18.24 5.57 10.85
N ALA A 130 -17.81 6.81 10.74
CA ALA A 130 -16.43 7.18 10.92
C ALA A 130 -16.13 7.44 12.40
N LYS A 131 -14.88 7.18 12.80
CA LYS A 131 -14.37 7.55 14.10
C LYS A 131 -14.52 9.05 14.34
N PRO A 132 -15.08 9.49 15.47
CA PRO A 132 -15.14 10.90 15.80
C PRO A 132 -13.73 11.52 15.85
N SER A 133 -13.56 12.66 15.20
CA SER A 133 -12.31 13.46 15.29
C SER A 133 -12.40 14.56 16.36
N SER A 134 -13.60 14.80 16.90
CA SER A 134 -13.93 15.77 17.93
C SER A 134 -15.10 15.20 18.78
N GLU A 135 -15.60 16.01 19.73
CA GLU A 135 -16.74 15.62 20.58
C GLU A 135 -18.07 15.37 19.81
N ASN A 136 -18.15 15.82 18.56
CA ASN A 136 -19.32 15.63 17.71
C ASN A 136 -19.15 14.36 16.86
N GLU A 137 -20.12 13.46 16.93
CA GLU A 137 -20.19 12.31 16.06
C GLU A 137 -20.48 12.74 14.61
N PRO A 138 -19.64 12.37 13.63
CA PRO A 138 -19.89 12.75 12.25
C PRO A 138 -21.11 12.02 11.69
N ALA A 139 -21.87 12.69 10.83
CA ALA A 139 -22.98 12.06 10.13
C ALA A 139 -22.47 10.87 9.28
N PRO A 140 -23.22 9.75 9.24
CA PRO A 140 -22.79 8.57 8.51
C PRO A 140 -22.71 8.82 7.00
N TYR A 141 -21.82 8.07 6.34
CA TYR A 141 -21.74 7.97 4.89
C TYR A 141 -22.73 6.88 4.42
N HIS A 142 -23.35 7.08 3.28
CA HIS A 142 -24.30 6.11 2.72
C HIS A 142 -23.91 5.73 1.30
N CYS A 143 -24.04 4.43 0.97
CA CYS A 143 -23.84 3.95 -0.40
C CYS A 143 -24.73 2.74 -0.70
N GLN A 144 -24.95 2.49 -2.00
CA GLN A 144 -25.62 1.28 -2.46
C GLN A 144 -24.68 0.09 -2.49
N HIS A 145 -23.40 0.30 -2.90
CA HIS A 145 -22.40 -0.73 -3.03
C HIS A 145 -21.14 -0.36 -2.26
N LEU A 146 -20.49 -1.36 -1.67
CA LEU A 146 -19.33 -1.16 -0.80
C LEU A 146 -18.17 -2.08 -1.19
N LEU A 147 -16.98 -1.49 -1.33
CA LEU A 147 -15.72 -2.21 -1.57
C LEU A 147 -14.71 -1.90 -0.46
N LEU A 148 -14.21 -2.92 0.24
CA LEU A 148 -13.17 -2.78 1.24
C LEU A 148 -11.82 -3.18 0.63
N THR A 149 -10.82 -2.28 0.71
CA THR A 149 -9.47 -2.50 0.17
C THR A 149 -8.36 -2.31 1.21
N ALA A 150 -8.76 -2.21 2.48
CA ALA A 150 -7.82 -2.18 3.60
C ALA A 150 -7.05 -3.52 3.74
N PRO A 151 -5.93 -3.55 4.47
CA PRO A 151 -5.26 -4.80 4.84
C PRO A 151 -6.24 -5.80 5.46
N ALA A 152 -6.07 -7.10 5.15
CA ALA A 152 -7.02 -8.13 5.52
C ALA A 152 -7.42 -8.15 7.02
N PRO A 153 -6.51 -7.97 8.01
CA PRO A 153 -6.93 -7.92 9.41
C PRO A 153 -7.86 -6.76 9.74
N GLN A 154 -7.68 -5.59 9.12
CA GLN A 154 -8.57 -4.44 9.30
C GLN A 154 -9.92 -4.68 8.60
N THR A 155 -9.90 -5.28 7.42
CA THR A 155 -11.11 -5.70 6.70
C THR A 155 -11.89 -6.74 7.50
N ALA A 156 -11.23 -7.73 8.10
CA ALA A 156 -11.86 -8.75 8.94
C ALA A 156 -12.62 -8.12 10.12
N GLN A 157 -12.02 -7.16 10.78
CA GLN A 157 -12.64 -6.44 11.90
C GLN A 157 -13.91 -5.69 11.46
N LEU A 158 -13.86 -4.95 10.35
CA LEU A 158 -15.02 -4.21 9.83
C LEU A 158 -16.16 -5.13 9.37
N LEU A 159 -15.82 -6.34 8.90
CA LEU A 159 -16.79 -7.32 8.40
C LEU A 159 -17.30 -8.29 9.44
N GLN A 160 -16.81 -8.26 10.67
CA GLN A 160 -17.10 -9.29 11.68
C GLN A 160 -18.60 -9.51 11.91
N SER A 161 -19.37 -8.44 12.03
CA SER A 161 -20.82 -8.49 12.18
C SER A 161 -21.58 -8.37 10.85
N LEU A 162 -20.98 -7.74 9.84
CA LEU A 162 -21.63 -7.43 8.57
C LEU A 162 -21.65 -8.63 7.62
N SER A 163 -20.56 -9.35 7.52
CA SER A 163 -20.33 -10.53 6.68
C SER A 163 -19.35 -11.49 7.35
N PRO A 164 -19.80 -12.37 8.27
CA PRO A 164 -18.94 -13.37 8.89
C PRO A 164 -18.14 -14.24 7.90
N PRO A 165 -18.69 -14.66 6.73
CA PRO A 165 -17.93 -15.44 5.76
C PRO A 165 -16.71 -14.67 5.19
N LEU A 166 -16.91 -13.44 4.73
CA LEU A 166 -15.80 -12.60 4.21
C LEU A 166 -14.82 -12.20 5.32
N SER A 167 -15.31 -11.94 6.54
CA SER A 167 -14.49 -11.69 7.71
C SER A 167 -13.55 -12.86 8.00
N LYS A 168 -14.08 -14.11 8.00
CA LYS A 168 -13.27 -15.33 8.23
C LYS A 168 -12.17 -15.51 7.17
N ILE A 169 -12.46 -15.24 5.91
CA ILE A 169 -11.49 -15.30 4.82
C ILE A 169 -10.37 -14.27 5.06
N ALA A 170 -10.72 -13.03 5.37
CA ALA A 170 -9.77 -11.97 5.65
C ALA A 170 -8.92 -12.26 6.91
N ALA A 171 -9.52 -12.82 7.96
CA ALA A 171 -8.83 -13.17 9.20
C ALA A 171 -7.80 -14.32 9.03
N ALA A 172 -7.95 -15.15 7.99
CA ALA A 172 -7.02 -16.25 7.70
C ALA A 172 -5.76 -15.80 6.93
N VAL A 173 -5.68 -14.53 6.54
CA VAL A 173 -4.54 -13.96 5.83
C VAL A 173 -3.44 -13.58 6.81
N HIS A 174 -2.19 -13.94 6.48
CA HIS A 174 -1.04 -13.62 7.32
C HIS A 174 -0.11 -12.61 6.64
N TYR A 175 0.41 -11.69 7.43
CA TYR A 175 1.38 -10.68 7.01
C TYR A 175 2.69 -10.83 7.78
N ALA A 176 3.80 -10.62 7.09
CA ALA A 176 5.05 -10.28 7.74
C ALA A 176 5.08 -8.76 8.01
N PRO A 177 5.52 -8.33 9.19
CA PRO A 177 5.77 -6.91 9.46
C PRO A 177 7.06 -6.44 8.79
N SER A 178 7.30 -5.13 8.82
CA SER A 178 8.58 -4.55 8.43
C SER A 178 8.85 -3.29 9.23
N TRP A 179 10.01 -3.21 9.86
CA TRP A 179 10.55 -1.95 10.33
C TRP A 179 11.30 -1.26 9.21
N THR A 180 11.14 0.05 9.13
CA THR A 180 11.85 0.90 8.16
C THR A 180 12.48 2.07 8.89
N VAL A 181 13.77 2.24 8.78
CA VAL A 181 14.50 3.42 9.25
C VAL A 181 14.75 4.35 8.06
N MET A 182 14.40 5.60 8.24
CA MET A 182 14.74 6.72 7.38
C MET A 182 15.86 7.49 8.06
N ALA A 183 17.00 7.66 7.41
CA ALA A 183 18.14 8.33 7.98
C ALA A 183 18.84 9.21 6.95
N GLU A 184 19.58 10.19 7.44
CA GLU A 184 20.50 10.99 6.64
C GLU A 184 21.92 10.65 7.02
N LEU A 185 22.76 10.32 6.05
CA LEU A 185 24.20 10.24 6.18
C LEU A 185 24.78 11.56 5.66
N GLN A 186 25.27 12.40 6.57
CA GLN A 186 25.72 13.76 6.23
C GLN A 186 27.02 13.77 5.40
N GLU A 187 27.87 12.77 5.63
CA GLU A 187 29.10 12.57 4.86
C GLU A 187 28.99 11.26 4.08
N ILE A 188 28.80 11.37 2.76
CA ILE A 188 28.60 10.22 1.89
C ILE A 188 29.94 9.67 1.43
N PRO A 189 30.31 8.41 1.77
CA PRO A 189 31.54 7.79 1.30
C PRO A 189 31.52 7.58 -0.23
N ASP A 190 32.68 7.77 -0.87
CA ASP A 190 32.85 7.59 -2.33
C ASP A 190 32.44 6.19 -2.82
N LYS A 191 32.55 5.18 -1.97
CA LYS A 191 32.28 3.77 -2.29
C LYS A 191 30.98 3.23 -1.67
N LEU A 192 30.03 4.11 -1.36
CA LEU A 192 28.75 3.68 -0.81
C LEU A 192 27.97 2.85 -1.84
N ALA A 193 27.64 1.61 -1.50
CA ALA A 193 26.77 0.80 -2.35
C ALA A 193 25.36 1.40 -2.37
N PRO A 194 24.79 1.69 -3.55
CA PRO A 194 23.49 2.36 -3.65
C PRO A 194 22.33 1.52 -3.11
N ILE A 195 22.49 0.19 -3.10
CA ILE A 195 21.48 -0.76 -2.62
C ILE A 195 22.18 -1.90 -1.88
N LEU A 196 21.62 -2.30 -0.73
CA LEU A 196 21.95 -3.54 -0.02
C LEU A 196 20.70 -4.44 0.04
N ILE A 197 20.88 -5.74 -0.14
CA ILE A 197 19.81 -6.74 -0.08
C ILE A 197 20.28 -7.91 0.77
N ASP A 198 19.45 -8.30 1.76
CA ASP A 198 19.65 -9.46 2.63
C ASP A 198 21.05 -9.53 3.27
N LYS A 199 21.44 -8.45 3.96
CA LYS A 199 22.70 -8.32 4.69
C LYS A 199 22.46 -8.11 6.19
N GLY A 200 22.98 -9.01 7.02
CA GLY A 200 22.79 -8.95 8.47
C GLY A 200 21.30 -8.94 8.84
N ILE A 201 20.89 -7.93 9.60
CA ILE A 201 19.48 -7.71 9.95
C ILE A 201 18.73 -6.86 8.92
N ILE A 202 19.39 -6.42 7.86
CA ILE A 202 18.83 -5.61 6.77
C ILE A 202 18.25 -6.53 5.70
N GLY A 203 16.96 -6.39 5.39
CA GLY A 203 16.33 -7.01 4.23
C GLY A 203 16.52 -6.18 2.95
N TRP A 204 16.49 -4.86 3.10
CA TRP A 204 16.72 -3.92 2.00
C TRP A 204 17.25 -2.59 2.54
N ALA A 205 18.24 -2.01 1.88
CA ALA A 205 18.59 -0.61 2.08
C ALA A 205 18.87 0.07 0.73
N SER A 206 18.53 1.34 0.62
CA SER A 206 18.81 2.14 -0.57
C SER A 206 19.17 3.57 -0.24
N CYS A 207 20.13 4.11 -1.01
CA CYS A 207 20.35 5.54 -1.09
C CYS A 207 19.27 6.15 -1.96
N GLU A 208 18.51 7.10 -1.44
CA GLU A 208 17.41 7.73 -2.19
C GLU A 208 17.93 8.45 -3.44
N ALA A 209 19.14 9.00 -3.39
CA ALA A 209 19.81 9.64 -4.54
C ALA A 209 20.10 8.68 -5.71
N SER A 210 20.07 7.36 -5.50
CA SER A 210 20.26 6.37 -6.58
C SER A 210 19.01 6.13 -7.43
N ARG A 211 17.87 6.69 -7.04
CA ARG A 211 16.61 6.54 -7.76
C ARG A 211 16.59 7.40 -9.02
N PRO A 212 15.90 6.97 -10.08
CA PRO A 212 15.74 7.77 -11.28
C PRO A 212 15.11 9.13 -10.95
N GLY A 213 15.68 10.20 -11.47
CA GLY A 213 15.19 11.58 -11.25
C GLY A 213 15.36 12.13 -9.84
N ALA A 214 16.07 11.43 -8.94
CA ALA A 214 16.34 11.92 -7.60
C ALA A 214 17.45 12.98 -7.60
N SER A 215 17.34 13.96 -6.69
CA SER A 215 18.44 14.90 -6.41
C SER A 215 19.51 14.25 -5.51
N PRO A 216 20.77 14.64 -5.63
CA PRO A 216 21.81 14.23 -4.70
C PRO A 216 21.43 14.53 -3.25
N SER A 217 21.55 13.53 -2.38
CA SER A 217 21.27 13.67 -0.94
C SER A 217 21.84 12.49 -0.17
N GLY A 218 22.08 12.67 1.14
CA GLY A 218 22.43 11.58 2.04
C GLY A 218 21.26 10.78 2.57
N ALA A 219 20.06 10.95 2.01
CA ALA A 219 18.86 10.25 2.45
C ALA A 219 18.95 8.75 2.17
N LEU A 220 18.69 7.95 3.20
CA LEU A 220 18.71 6.49 3.20
C LEU A 220 17.37 5.94 3.67
N THR A 221 16.90 4.91 3.01
CA THR A 221 15.80 4.07 3.50
C THR A 221 16.33 2.67 3.77
N ILE A 222 16.21 2.21 5.03
CA ILE A 222 16.72 0.92 5.50
C ILE A 222 15.54 0.12 6.05
N GLN A 223 15.21 -1.01 5.42
CA GLN A 223 14.16 -1.93 5.84
C GLN A 223 14.77 -3.16 6.49
N ALA A 224 14.32 -3.47 7.69
CA ALA A 224 14.74 -4.67 8.39
C ALA A 224 14.30 -5.94 7.65
N SER A 225 15.01 -7.04 7.87
CA SER A 225 14.60 -8.38 7.48
C SER A 225 13.27 -8.75 8.14
N ALA A 226 12.54 -9.70 7.54
CA ALA A 226 11.30 -10.20 8.12
C ALA A 226 11.53 -10.80 9.52
N ALA A 227 12.57 -11.59 9.70
CA ALA A 227 12.91 -12.22 10.98
C ALA A 227 13.15 -11.18 12.08
N TYR A 228 14.00 -10.17 11.79
CA TYR A 228 14.23 -9.08 12.75
C TYR A 228 12.93 -8.32 13.05
N SER A 229 12.13 -8.02 12.02
CA SER A 229 10.88 -7.27 12.20
C SER A 229 9.82 -8.01 13.01
N GLU A 230 9.77 -9.34 12.91
CA GLU A 230 8.89 -10.20 13.71
C GLU A 230 9.36 -10.26 15.18
N GLU A 231 10.65 -10.52 15.40
CA GLU A 231 11.24 -10.61 16.73
C GLU A 231 11.11 -9.30 17.51
N PHE A 232 11.35 -8.17 16.86
CA PHE A 232 11.36 -6.84 17.46
C PHE A 232 10.12 -6.00 17.09
N LEU A 233 8.98 -6.65 16.79
CA LEU A 233 7.77 -5.93 16.33
C LEU A 233 7.32 -4.85 17.32
N GLU A 234 7.38 -5.13 18.61
CA GLU A 234 6.94 -4.21 19.68
C GLU A 234 8.11 -3.47 20.35
N ALA A 235 9.32 -3.57 19.80
CA ALA A 235 10.46 -2.85 20.34
C ALA A 235 10.32 -1.33 20.21
N PRO A 236 10.96 -0.55 21.08
CA PRO A 236 11.05 0.90 20.93
C PRO A 236 11.71 1.29 19.61
N ALA A 237 11.18 2.35 18.98
CA ALA A 237 11.67 2.84 17.70
C ALA A 237 13.16 3.23 17.74
N GLU A 238 13.62 3.75 18.87
CA GLU A 238 15.02 4.15 19.12
C GLU A 238 15.96 2.94 19.06
N LYS A 239 15.57 1.80 19.67
CA LYS A 239 16.35 0.57 19.61
C LYS A 239 16.50 0.08 18.17
N VAL A 240 15.38 -0.01 17.45
CA VAL A 240 15.36 -0.46 16.05
C VAL A 240 16.19 0.46 15.16
N THR A 241 16.12 1.77 15.41
CA THR A 241 16.93 2.76 14.68
C THR A 241 18.41 2.52 14.92
N ALA A 242 18.83 2.37 16.18
CA ALA A 242 20.23 2.14 16.52
C ALA A 242 20.77 0.84 15.90
N ASP A 243 20.01 -0.26 16.00
CA ASP A 243 20.41 -1.57 15.47
C ASP A 243 20.60 -1.52 13.94
N LEU A 244 19.63 -0.97 13.20
CA LEU A 244 19.68 -0.92 11.74
C LEU A 244 20.76 0.04 11.21
N LEU A 245 20.99 1.17 11.89
CA LEU A 245 22.05 2.10 11.52
C LEU A 245 23.44 1.52 11.80
N ALA A 246 23.62 0.81 12.91
CA ALA A 246 24.86 0.12 13.24
C ALA A 246 25.16 -0.98 12.22
N ASP A 247 24.19 -1.82 11.87
CA ASP A 247 24.37 -2.86 10.87
C ASP A 247 24.63 -2.27 9.48
N PHE A 248 23.91 -1.22 9.09
CA PHE A 248 24.15 -0.53 7.82
C PHE A 248 25.60 0.01 7.73
N ALA A 249 26.07 0.70 8.77
CA ALA A 249 27.44 1.21 8.81
C ALA A 249 28.47 0.07 8.71
N HIS A 250 28.25 -1.04 9.43
CA HIS A 250 29.09 -2.23 9.35
C HIS A 250 29.12 -2.82 7.93
N GLN A 251 27.95 -3.03 7.28
CA GLN A 251 27.87 -3.60 5.93
C GLN A 251 28.48 -2.70 4.86
N GLN A 252 28.51 -1.39 5.10
CA GLN A 252 29.08 -0.38 4.19
C GLN A 252 30.52 0.00 4.56
N HIS A 253 31.11 -0.62 5.59
CA HIS A 253 32.46 -0.32 6.08
C HIS A 253 32.67 1.15 6.49
N ILE A 254 31.64 1.78 7.08
CA ILE A 254 31.71 3.16 7.58
C ILE A 254 32.12 3.14 9.05
N THR A 255 33.31 3.65 9.37
CA THR A 255 33.87 3.56 10.72
C THR A 255 33.24 4.56 11.69
N ALA A 256 32.93 5.77 11.25
CA ALA A 256 32.36 6.83 12.09
C ALA A 256 31.27 7.57 11.31
N PRO A 257 30.07 6.98 11.19
CA PRO A 257 29.00 7.60 10.42
C PRO A 257 28.48 8.86 11.14
N ASN A 258 28.38 9.96 10.40
CA ASN A 258 27.73 11.18 10.86
C ASN A 258 26.26 11.17 10.46
N TRP A 259 25.40 10.75 11.39
CA TRP A 259 23.96 10.67 11.18
C TRP A 259 23.27 12.00 11.48
N GLY A 260 22.55 12.54 10.49
CA GLY A 260 21.64 13.66 10.65
C GLY A 260 20.25 13.20 11.06
N TYR A 261 19.25 13.42 10.20
CA TYR A 261 17.89 12.97 10.44
C TYR A 261 17.80 11.45 10.67
N GLN A 262 16.98 11.04 11.64
CA GLN A 262 16.73 9.62 11.94
C GLN A 262 15.28 9.43 12.37
N ARG A 263 14.60 8.44 11.78
CA ARG A 263 13.24 8.08 12.17
C ARG A 263 12.91 6.65 11.75
N ALA A 264 12.37 5.85 12.69
CA ALA A 264 11.79 4.55 12.38
C ALA A 264 10.29 4.64 12.11
N HIS A 265 9.82 3.73 11.26
CA HIS A 265 8.40 3.48 10.97
C HIS A 265 8.11 1.98 10.99
N ARG A 266 7.04 1.59 11.65
CA ARG A 266 6.63 0.21 11.80
C ARG A 266 5.45 -0.12 10.89
N TRP A 267 5.66 -1.02 9.94
CA TRP A 267 4.62 -1.58 9.09
C TRP A 267 4.14 -2.92 9.67
N ARG A 268 3.00 -2.95 10.38
CA ARG A 268 2.45 -4.21 10.92
C ARG A 268 1.97 -5.16 9.84
N TYR A 269 1.48 -4.63 8.72
CA TYR A 269 0.93 -5.39 7.59
C TYR A 269 1.72 -5.06 6.32
N ALA A 270 3.04 -5.31 6.35
CA ALA A 270 3.93 -4.91 5.26
C ALA A 270 3.77 -5.83 4.04
N LYS A 271 3.89 -7.12 4.24
CA LYS A 271 3.95 -8.11 3.15
C LYS A 271 3.02 -9.29 3.45
N VAL A 272 2.13 -9.60 2.52
CA VAL A 272 1.31 -10.82 2.58
C VAL A 272 2.23 -12.04 2.42
N ILE A 273 2.22 -12.95 3.38
CA ILE A 273 2.96 -14.23 3.34
C ILE A 273 2.05 -15.43 3.13
N LYS A 274 0.79 -15.34 3.59
CA LYS A 274 -0.26 -16.30 3.33
C LYS A 274 -1.50 -15.55 2.85
N PRO A 275 -1.77 -15.49 1.55
CA PRO A 275 -2.97 -14.84 1.00
C PRO A 275 -4.24 -15.66 1.28
N ALA A 276 -5.39 -15.10 0.94
CA ALA A 276 -6.65 -15.84 0.84
C ALA A 276 -6.52 -16.97 -0.20
N GLY A 277 -7.36 -18.01 -0.09
CA GLY A 277 -7.40 -19.07 -1.10
C GLY A 277 -7.73 -18.51 -2.50
N ALA A 278 -7.20 -19.12 -3.56
CA ALA A 278 -7.42 -18.63 -4.92
C ALA A 278 -8.90 -18.58 -5.32
N ASP A 279 -9.69 -19.53 -4.82
CA ASP A 279 -11.12 -19.64 -5.06
C ASP A 279 -11.97 -19.02 -3.94
N ALA A 280 -11.34 -18.33 -2.99
CA ALA A 280 -12.05 -17.70 -1.90
C ALA A 280 -13.03 -16.63 -2.42
N PRO A 281 -14.30 -16.66 -2.00
CA PRO A 281 -15.25 -15.64 -2.39
C PRO A 281 -14.77 -14.27 -1.86
N PHE A 282 -14.92 -13.24 -2.68
CA PHE A 282 -14.54 -11.87 -2.34
C PHE A 282 -15.70 -10.89 -2.47
N MET A 283 -16.90 -11.38 -2.80
CA MET A 283 -18.08 -10.57 -3.01
C MET A 283 -19.34 -11.29 -2.58
N GLU A 284 -20.25 -10.53 -1.99
CA GLU A 284 -21.60 -10.94 -1.64
C GLU A 284 -22.64 -10.00 -2.29
N SER A 285 -23.80 -10.53 -2.61
CA SER A 285 -24.95 -9.76 -3.09
C SER A 285 -26.15 -10.02 -2.19
N GLN A 286 -26.74 -8.97 -1.66
CA GLN A 286 -27.94 -9.04 -0.84
C GLN A 286 -28.79 -7.77 -1.03
N THR A 287 -30.10 -7.93 -1.23
CA THR A 287 -31.03 -6.78 -1.36
C THR A 287 -30.56 -5.75 -2.40
N ALA A 288 -30.17 -6.23 -3.59
CA ALA A 288 -29.62 -5.43 -4.69
C ALA A 288 -28.36 -4.61 -4.32
N SER A 289 -27.68 -4.94 -3.22
CA SER A 289 -26.45 -4.29 -2.78
C SER A 289 -25.27 -5.25 -2.86
N LEU A 290 -24.13 -4.76 -3.31
CA LEU A 290 -22.90 -5.55 -3.39
C LEU A 290 -21.95 -5.12 -2.28
N LEU A 291 -21.41 -6.11 -1.59
CA LEU A 291 -20.30 -5.98 -0.65
C LEU A 291 -19.13 -6.77 -1.18
N ALA A 292 -18.00 -6.12 -1.41
CA ALA A 292 -16.82 -6.79 -1.95
C ALA A 292 -15.55 -6.41 -1.18
N THR A 293 -14.52 -7.25 -1.34
CA THR A 293 -13.17 -7.03 -0.81
C THR A 293 -12.13 -7.14 -1.91
N ALA A 294 -11.07 -6.34 -1.84
CA ALA A 294 -9.93 -6.43 -2.73
C ALA A 294 -8.64 -6.03 -2.00
N GLY A 295 -7.51 -6.38 -2.59
CA GLY A 295 -6.18 -6.10 -2.04
C GLY A 295 -5.16 -7.11 -2.54
N ASP A 296 -3.90 -6.90 -2.21
CA ASP A 296 -2.81 -7.83 -2.52
C ASP A 296 -2.94 -9.20 -1.82
N TRP A 297 -3.87 -9.30 -0.89
CA TRP A 297 -4.20 -10.52 -0.16
C TRP A 297 -5.30 -11.37 -0.83
N HIS A 298 -5.96 -10.85 -1.87
CA HIS A 298 -6.83 -11.62 -2.78
C HIS A 298 -6.06 -11.92 -4.07
N PRO A 299 -5.48 -13.11 -4.22
CA PRO A 299 -4.71 -13.44 -5.41
C PRO A 299 -5.59 -13.39 -6.66
N VAL A 300 -5.09 -12.75 -7.69
CA VAL A 300 -5.63 -12.90 -9.03
C VAL A 300 -4.94 -14.12 -9.64
N ALA A 301 -5.67 -15.00 -10.31
CA ALA A 301 -5.18 -16.28 -10.83
C ALA A 301 -3.78 -16.14 -11.44
N ALA A 302 -2.88 -17.07 -11.06
CA ALA A 302 -1.49 -17.07 -11.49
C ALA A 302 -1.36 -17.05 -13.01
N SER A 303 -0.65 -16.08 -13.56
CA SER A 303 -0.13 -16.18 -14.92
C SER A 303 1.07 -17.13 -14.92
N PRO A 304 1.30 -17.93 -15.97
CA PRO A 304 2.48 -18.80 -16.08
C PRO A 304 3.83 -18.08 -15.92
N THR A 305 3.84 -16.77 -16.15
CA THR A 305 5.02 -15.89 -16.04
C THR A 305 5.15 -15.22 -14.67
N ARG A 306 4.26 -15.52 -13.74
CA ARG A 306 4.17 -14.81 -12.45
C ARG A 306 4.18 -15.81 -11.29
N PRO A 307 5.21 -15.84 -10.44
CA PRO A 307 5.19 -16.70 -9.26
C PRO A 307 4.05 -16.26 -8.33
N ALA A 308 3.30 -17.24 -7.84
CA ALA A 308 2.14 -17.07 -6.93
C ALA A 308 2.54 -16.57 -5.53
N SER A 309 3.54 -15.73 -5.40
CA SER A 309 4.08 -15.36 -4.10
C SER A 309 4.23 -13.86 -3.88
N GLY A 310 3.45 -13.38 -2.97
CA GLY A 310 3.80 -12.24 -2.13
C GLY A 310 3.27 -10.88 -2.58
N ALA A 311 3.03 -10.07 -1.58
CA ALA A 311 2.56 -8.71 -1.61
C ALA A 311 3.28 -7.85 -2.66
N ARG A 312 2.60 -7.51 -3.72
CA ARG A 312 3.09 -6.62 -4.76
C ARG A 312 2.06 -5.54 -5.03
N ALA A 313 2.52 -4.37 -5.39
CA ALA A 313 1.64 -3.29 -5.84
C ALA A 313 0.78 -3.74 -7.04
N GLU A 314 1.35 -4.53 -7.94
CA GLU A 314 0.65 -5.12 -9.07
C GLU A 314 -0.51 -6.02 -8.65
N GLU A 315 -0.34 -6.88 -7.63
CA GLU A 315 -1.42 -7.73 -7.11
C GLU A 315 -2.60 -6.88 -6.60
N ALA A 316 -2.28 -5.82 -5.87
CA ALA A 316 -3.30 -4.91 -5.38
C ALA A 316 -4.06 -4.24 -6.54
N VAL A 317 -3.35 -3.77 -7.57
CA VAL A 317 -3.96 -3.17 -8.77
C VAL A 317 -4.87 -4.15 -9.48
N LEU A 318 -4.39 -5.37 -9.73
CA LEU A 318 -5.16 -6.40 -10.44
C LEU A 318 -6.39 -6.83 -9.63
N SER A 319 -6.25 -6.98 -8.31
CA SER A 319 -7.35 -7.31 -7.42
C SER A 319 -8.43 -6.22 -7.41
N GLY A 320 -8.03 -4.95 -7.31
CA GLY A 320 -8.95 -3.81 -7.37
C GLY A 320 -9.65 -3.70 -8.72
N HIS A 321 -8.91 -3.87 -9.82
CA HIS A 321 -9.47 -3.89 -11.17
C HIS A 321 -10.49 -5.01 -11.35
N ARG A 322 -10.16 -6.24 -10.93
CA ARG A 322 -11.07 -7.40 -10.98
C ARG A 322 -12.34 -7.13 -10.19
N ALA A 323 -12.20 -6.71 -8.93
CA ALA A 323 -13.35 -6.47 -8.07
C ALA A 323 -14.32 -5.44 -8.66
N ALA A 324 -13.78 -4.34 -9.18
CA ALA A 324 -14.61 -3.31 -9.83
C ALA A 324 -15.33 -3.84 -11.08
N ARG A 325 -14.63 -4.58 -11.94
CA ARG A 325 -15.22 -5.16 -13.16
C ARG A 325 -16.36 -6.15 -12.84
N GLU A 326 -16.15 -7.04 -11.87
CA GLU A 326 -17.16 -8.02 -11.47
C GLU A 326 -18.35 -7.37 -10.74
N MET A 327 -18.10 -6.33 -9.92
CA MET A 327 -19.19 -5.54 -9.33
C MET A 327 -20.04 -4.88 -10.41
N LEU A 328 -19.44 -4.23 -11.41
CA LEU A 328 -20.16 -3.59 -12.52
C LEU A 328 -21.04 -4.57 -13.30
N GLN A 329 -20.59 -5.82 -13.49
CA GLN A 329 -21.39 -6.86 -14.15
C GLN A 329 -22.62 -7.29 -13.35
N LYS A 330 -22.58 -7.15 -12.04
CA LYS A 330 -23.66 -7.56 -11.12
C LYS A 330 -24.56 -6.40 -10.66
N MET A 331 -24.14 -5.16 -10.92
CA MET A 331 -24.98 -3.99 -10.66
C MET A 331 -26.16 -3.97 -11.64
N PRO A 332 -27.35 -3.57 -11.17
CA PRO A 332 -28.45 -3.30 -12.09
C PRO A 332 -28.07 -2.18 -13.08
N ALA A 333 -28.62 -2.31 -14.30
CA ALA A 333 -28.40 -1.34 -15.36
C ALA A 333 -28.97 0.05 -15.00
#